data_d01ab8e46ef664e6a78af7b9bb6b7a3b
#
_entry.id   d01ab8e46ef664e6a78af7b9bb6b7a3b
#
_cell.length_a   1.000
_cell.length_b   1.000
_cell.length_c   1.000
_cell.angle_alpha   90.00
_cell.angle_beta   90.00
_cell.angle_gamma   90.00
#
_symmetry.space_group_name_H-M   'P 1'
#
loop_
_entity.id
_entity.type
_entity.pdbx_description
1 polymer ?
#
loop_
_entity_poly.entity_id
_entity_poly.type
_entity_poly.pdbx_seq_one_letter_code
_entity_poly.pdbx_strand_id
1 'polypeptide(L)'
;MNICLILGLLCLVYGLTVAIAGSGGTKFFIVWIGIAVILFALAGLLHMGIWDRIPQIVRWIFGILCGVFFLSFLVIEGMVIHQMHAQGEKNLDYVIVLGAQVHADKPSVVLKYRLDEAILYLNENPETVCIVAGGQGKNEPYSEAYGMAQYLMQNGIDKERILLEDQSKTTEENLRYSRKFLPEGAKVGIITNDFHMFRALQIAQKQGLSDVCGIAADSTKFYLPNNMLREYFAEIKFLIRSVK
;
A
#
# COMPACT_ATOMS: atom_id res chain seq x y z
N MET A 1 -0.13 15.19 30.07
CA MET A 1 0.38 13.93 30.62
C MET A 1 -0.55 12.74 30.33
N ASN A 2 -1.78 12.71 30.85
CA ASN A 2 -2.69 11.54 30.70
C ASN A 2 -2.99 11.16 29.24
N ILE A 3 -3.15 12.12 28.34
CA ILE A 3 -3.38 11.86 26.92
C ILE A 3 -2.20 11.10 26.30
N CYS A 4 -0.96 11.49 26.60
CA CYS A 4 0.23 10.80 26.08
C CYS A 4 0.32 9.36 26.60
N LEU A 5 -0.05 9.12 27.86
CA LEU A 5 -0.08 7.77 28.45
C LEU A 5 -1.14 6.89 27.77
N ILE A 6 -2.35 7.41 27.56
CA ILE A 6 -3.45 6.66 26.91
C ILE A 6 -3.08 6.35 25.48
N LEU A 7 -2.65 7.35 24.69
CA LEU A 7 -2.24 7.13 23.30
C LEU A 7 -1.04 6.19 23.18
N GLY A 8 -0.05 6.33 24.09
CA GLY A 8 1.10 5.42 24.15
C GLY A 8 0.68 3.98 24.40
N LEU A 9 -0.25 3.75 25.33
CA LEU A 9 -0.78 2.43 25.61
C LEU A 9 -1.56 1.85 24.42
N LEU A 10 -2.39 2.65 23.76
CA LEU A 10 -3.11 2.23 22.55
C LEU A 10 -2.16 1.84 21.43
N CYS A 11 -1.13 2.66 21.16
CA CYS A 11 -0.11 2.34 20.16
C CYS A 11 0.67 1.05 20.50
N LEU A 12 1.02 0.86 21.78
CA LEU A 12 1.73 -0.35 22.22
C LEU A 12 0.86 -1.59 22.04
N VAL A 13 -0.38 -1.56 22.51
CA VAL A 13 -1.32 -2.69 22.40
C VAL A 13 -1.57 -3.00 20.92
N TYR A 14 -1.85 -2.00 20.09
CA TYR A 14 -2.05 -2.21 18.66
C TYR A 14 -0.79 -2.78 17.97
N GLY A 15 0.40 -2.22 18.23
CA GLY A 15 1.65 -2.74 17.69
C GLY A 15 1.91 -4.20 18.07
N LEU A 16 1.66 -4.58 19.33
CA LEU A 16 1.81 -5.95 19.81
C LEU A 16 0.78 -6.90 19.17
N THR A 17 -0.49 -6.47 19.04
CA THR A 17 -1.52 -7.31 18.39
C THR A 17 -1.21 -7.53 16.91
N VAL A 18 -0.72 -6.51 16.18
CA VAL A 18 -0.25 -6.65 14.79
C VAL A 18 0.95 -7.61 14.70
N ALA A 19 1.89 -7.54 15.66
CA ALA A 19 3.05 -8.44 15.70
C ALA A 19 2.64 -9.91 15.89
N ILE A 20 1.73 -10.18 16.84
CA ILE A 20 1.22 -11.53 17.16
C ILE A 20 0.38 -12.10 16.01
N ALA A 21 -0.47 -11.26 15.39
CA ALA A 21 -1.32 -11.67 14.28
C ALA A 21 -0.54 -11.95 12.97
N GLY A 22 0.78 -11.78 12.97
CA GLY A 22 1.64 -12.09 11.83
C GLY A 22 1.53 -11.09 10.68
N SER A 23 1.71 -9.85 10.96
CA SER A 23 1.73 -8.60 10.13
C SER A 23 2.03 -8.72 8.60
N GLY A 24 1.61 -9.81 7.94
CA GLY A 24 1.79 -10.00 6.49
C GLY A 24 3.27 -9.99 6.03
N GLY A 25 4.21 -10.44 6.90
CA GLY A 25 5.64 -10.49 6.56
C GLY A 25 6.39 -9.16 6.73
N THR A 26 5.73 -8.08 7.14
CA THR A 26 6.38 -6.78 7.38
C THR A 26 6.67 -6.59 8.87
N LYS A 27 7.82 -6.00 9.21
CA LYS A 27 8.15 -5.62 10.58
C LYS A 27 7.67 -4.20 10.94
N PHE A 28 6.69 -3.68 10.22
CA PHE A 28 6.24 -2.29 10.37
C PHE A 28 5.56 -2.02 11.73
N PHE A 29 5.06 -3.05 12.42
CA PHE A 29 4.55 -2.94 13.79
C PHE A 29 5.54 -2.29 14.77
N ILE A 30 6.85 -2.36 14.48
CA ILE A 30 7.91 -1.71 15.29
C ILE A 30 7.71 -0.19 15.35
N VAL A 31 7.15 0.42 14.32
CA VAL A 31 6.86 1.87 14.28
C VAL A 31 5.83 2.24 15.37
N TRP A 32 4.80 1.41 15.56
CA TRP A 32 3.81 1.62 16.62
C TRP A 32 4.41 1.53 18.02
N ILE A 33 5.33 0.57 18.22
CA ILE A 33 6.08 0.44 19.48
C ILE A 33 6.97 1.68 19.68
N GLY A 34 7.64 2.15 18.63
CA GLY A 34 8.45 3.37 18.66
C GLY A 34 7.63 4.62 19.04
N ILE A 35 6.44 4.77 18.45
CA ILE A 35 5.51 5.86 18.80
C ILE A 35 5.10 5.76 20.26
N ALA A 36 4.79 4.56 20.76
CA ALA A 36 4.44 4.34 22.16
C ALA A 36 5.58 4.76 23.11
N VAL A 37 6.82 4.37 22.81
CA VAL A 37 8.01 4.76 23.60
C VAL A 37 8.18 6.28 23.63
N ILE A 38 8.04 6.96 22.49
CA ILE A 38 8.12 8.42 22.39
C ILE A 38 7.04 9.08 23.26
N LEU A 39 5.80 8.59 23.18
CA LEU A 39 4.68 9.13 23.96
C LEU A 39 4.86 8.92 25.47
N PHE A 40 5.37 7.76 25.89
CA PHE A 40 5.69 7.52 27.29
C PHE A 40 6.85 8.38 27.79
N ALA A 41 7.90 8.57 26.98
CA ALA A 41 9.01 9.47 27.31
C ALA A 41 8.52 10.92 27.46
N LEU A 42 7.66 11.38 26.54
CA LEU A 42 7.04 12.72 26.62
C LEU A 42 6.18 12.86 27.88
N ALA A 43 5.38 11.86 28.22
CA ALA A 43 4.59 11.86 29.45
C ALA A 43 5.48 11.97 30.70
N GLY A 44 6.62 11.26 30.73
CA GLY A 44 7.62 11.33 31.79
C GLY A 44 8.25 12.74 31.93
N LEU A 45 8.65 13.34 30.80
CA LEU A 45 9.19 14.70 30.76
C LEU A 45 8.19 15.74 31.27
N LEU A 46 6.91 15.58 30.89
CA LEU A 46 5.84 16.44 31.39
C LEU A 46 5.61 16.26 32.90
N HIS A 47 5.63 15.00 33.38
CA HIS A 47 5.45 14.69 34.79
C HIS A 47 6.57 15.27 35.67
N MET A 48 7.81 15.19 35.22
CA MET A 48 8.98 15.70 35.92
C MET A 48 9.14 17.25 35.87
N GLY A 49 8.25 17.95 35.14
CA GLY A 49 8.33 19.39 34.92
C GLY A 49 9.56 19.81 34.08
N ILE A 50 10.20 18.87 33.39
CA ILE A 50 11.37 19.15 32.53
C ILE A 50 10.94 20.00 31.34
N TRP A 51 9.74 19.77 30.85
CA TRP A 51 9.18 20.52 29.72
C TRP A 51 9.19 22.04 29.95
N ASP A 52 8.89 22.48 31.17
CA ASP A 52 8.85 23.90 31.52
C ASP A 52 10.25 24.52 31.62
N ARG A 53 11.30 23.70 31.82
CA ARG A 53 12.70 24.12 31.82
C ARG A 53 13.32 24.27 30.44
N ILE A 54 12.65 23.71 29.41
CA ILE A 54 13.11 23.84 28.03
C ILE A 54 12.90 25.27 27.54
N PRO A 55 13.90 25.91 26.91
CA PRO A 55 13.76 27.25 26.34
C PRO A 55 12.52 27.34 25.43
N GLN A 56 11.80 28.45 25.54
CA GLN A 56 10.54 28.67 24.81
C GLN A 56 10.71 28.52 23.30
N ILE A 57 11.83 28.97 22.75
CA ILE A 57 12.11 28.82 21.30
C ILE A 57 12.15 27.35 20.87
N VAL A 58 12.73 26.46 21.68
CA VAL A 58 12.80 25.03 21.39
C VAL A 58 11.40 24.40 21.42
N ARG A 59 10.55 24.81 22.38
CA ARG A 59 9.15 24.35 22.44
C ARG A 59 8.35 24.80 21.21
N TRP A 60 8.58 26.04 20.72
CA TRP A 60 7.96 26.52 19.50
C TRP A 60 8.44 25.76 18.26
N ILE A 61 9.74 25.51 18.11
CA ILE A 61 10.30 24.72 17.01
C ILE A 61 9.68 23.32 17.02
N PHE A 62 9.64 22.67 18.19
CA PHE A 62 9.01 21.35 18.33
C PHE A 62 7.53 21.36 17.91
N GLY A 63 6.77 22.37 18.40
CA GLY A 63 5.37 22.54 18.02
C GLY A 63 5.16 22.72 16.52
N ILE A 64 6.00 23.54 15.87
CA ILE A 64 5.95 23.77 14.42
C ILE A 64 6.25 22.46 13.65
N LEU A 65 7.29 21.72 14.06
CA LEU A 65 7.63 20.43 13.42
C LEU A 65 6.50 19.41 13.56
N CYS A 66 5.90 19.31 14.74
CA CYS A 66 4.72 18.47 14.94
C CYS A 66 3.54 18.94 14.06
N GLY A 67 3.29 20.24 13.98
CA GLY A 67 2.24 20.80 13.14
C GLY A 67 2.44 20.48 11.66
N VAL A 68 3.66 20.65 11.13
CA VAL A 68 4.01 20.29 9.74
C VAL A 68 3.83 18.79 9.50
N PHE A 69 4.28 17.96 10.44
CA PHE A 69 4.10 16.51 10.34
C PHE A 69 2.61 16.13 10.29
N PHE A 70 1.80 16.63 11.22
CA PHE A 70 0.37 16.32 11.24
C PHE A 70 -0.36 16.86 10.01
N LEU A 71 -0.02 18.06 9.53
CA LEU A 71 -0.62 18.61 8.31
C LEU A 71 -0.27 17.75 7.09
N SER A 72 1.00 17.37 6.93
CA SER A 72 1.41 16.50 5.82
C SER A 72 0.74 15.13 5.91
N PHE A 73 0.60 14.58 7.13
CA PHE A 73 -0.08 13.32 7.36
C PHE A 73 -1.56 13.40 6.94
N LEU A 74 -2.29 14.43 7.39
CA LEU A 74 -3.69 14.63 7.04
C LEU A 74 -3.90 14.81 5.53
N VAL A 75 -3.01 15.54 4.86
CA VAL A 75 -3.10 15.76 3.41
C VAL A 75 -2.88 14.45 2.66
N ILE A 76 -1.81 13.71 2.97
CA ILE A 76 -1.50 12.46 2.28
C ILE A 76 -2.57 11.40 2.55
N GLU A 77 -2.99 11.22 3.82
CA GLU A 77 -4.04 10.26 4.15
C GLU A 77 -5.39 10.64 3.53
N GLY A 78 -5.69 11.93 3.42
CA GLY A 78 -6.88 12.40 2.69
C GLY A 78 -6.85 11.99 1.21
N MET A 79 -5.68 12.10 0.55
CA MET A 79 -5.50 11.64 -0.84
C MET A 79 -5.61 10.12 -0.96
N VAL A 80 -5.04 9.35 -0.02
CA VAL A 80 -5.15 7.90 0.05
C VAL A 80 -6.62 7.49 0.19
N ILE A 81 -7.34 8.06 1.17
CA ILE A 81 -8.76 7.77 1.42
C ILE A 81 -9.62 8.09 0.19
N HIS A 82 -9.33 9.18 -0.52
CA HIS A 82 -10.05 9.53 -1.74
C HIS A 82 -9.95 8.43 -2.81
N GLN A 83 -8.80 7.78 -2.93
CA GLN A 83 -8.57 6.73 -3.93
C GLN A 83 -8.96 5.31 -3.46
N MET A 84 -9.25 5.12 -2.16
CA MET A 84 -9.62 3.81 -1.61
C MET A 84 -10.91 3.22 -2.19
N HIS A 85 -11.74 4.05 -2.82
CA HIS A 85 -13.03 3.63 -3.39
C HIS A 85 -13.04 3.70 -4.93
N ALA A 86 -11.87 3.68 -5.56
CA ALA A 86 -11.77 3.71 -7.01
C ALA A 86 -12.37 2.43 -7.62
N GLN A 87 -13.39 2.56 -8.47
CA GLN A 87 -14.11 1.43 -9.08
C GLN A 87 -13.66 1.14 -10.51
N GLY A 88 -12.80 1.99 -11.07
CA GLY A 88 -12.38 1.90 -12.48
C GLY A 88 -13.49 2.28 -13.46
N GLU A 89 -13.16 2.13 -14.73
CA GLU A 89 -14.09 2.29 -15.85
C GLU A 89 -14.50 0.91 -16.37
N LYS A 90 -15.65 0.83 -17.04
CA LYS A 90 -16.09 -0.39 -17.75
C LYS A 90 -15.38 -0.51 -19.08
N ASN A 91 -15.23 -1.73 -19.54
CA ASN A 91 -14.68 -2.07 -20.88
C ASN A 91 -13.29 -1.48 -21.11
N LEU A 92 -12.42 -1.58 -20.10
CA LEU A 92 -10.99 -1.31 -20.28
C LEU A 92 -10.37 -2.36 -21.21
N ASP A 93 -9.40 -1.95 -22.02
CA ASP A 93 -8.68 -2.89 -22.87
C ASP A 93 -7.79 -3.82 -22.02
N TYR A 94 -7.16 -3.27 -20.99
CA TYR A 94 -6.27 -4.02 -20.10
C TYR A 94 -6.50 -3.66 -18.63
N VAL A 95 -6.27 -4.65 -17.76
CA VAL A 95 -6.07 -4.42 -16.33
C VAL A 95 -4.71 -4.96 -15.91
N ILE A 96 -3.99 -4.22 -15.07
CA ILE A 96 -2.72 -4.63 -14.47
C ILE A 96 -2.97 -4.98 -13.00
N VAL A 97 -2.85 -6.25 -12.63
CA VAL A 97 -2.91 -6.69 -11.24
C VAL A 97 -1.52 -6.61 -10.63
N LEU A 98 -1.32 -5.71 -9.67
CA LEU A 98 -0.04 -5.60 -8.98
C LEU A 98 0.17 -6.77 -8.04
N GLY A 99 1.35 -7.38 -8.11
CA GLY A 99 1.76 -8.50 -7.29
C GLY A 99 1.89 -8.17 -5.80
N ALA A 100 1.80 -9.19 -5.01
CA ALA A 100 2.13 -9.25 -3.59
C ALA A 100 2.52 -10.68 -3.27
N GLN A 101 3.07 -10.89 -2.07
CA GLN A 101 3.66 -12.18 -1.67
C GLN A 101 2.78 -13.39 -2.00
N VAL A 102 3.40 -14.43 -2.55
CA VAL A 102 2.81 -15.77 -2.76
C VAL A 102 3.43 -16.80 -1.81
N HIS A 103 2.61 -17.74 -1.37
CA HIS A 103 3.03 -18.92 -0.60
C HIS A 103 3.01 -20.15 -1.51
N ALA A 104 3.55 -21.28 -1.04
CA ALA A 104 3.67 -22.49 -1.86
C ALA A 104 2.32 -23.03 -2.36
N ASP A 105 1.26 -22.87 -1.58
CA ASP A 105 -0.08 -23.42 -1.81
C ASP A 105 -1.16 -22.37 -2.16
N LYS A 106 -0.88 -21.09 -1.91
CA LYS A 106 -1.90 -20.03 -2.07
C LYS A 106 -1.32 -18.62 -2.11
N PRO A 107 -2.05 -17.66 -2.66
CA PRO A 107 -1.71 -16.24 -2.53
C PRO A 107 -1.80 -15.80 -1.07
N SER A 108 -1.01 -14.79 -0.68
CA SER A 108 -1.22 -14.09 0.60
C SER A 108 -2.61 -13.47 0.66
N VAL A 109 -3.11 -13.17 1.86
CA VAL A 109 -4.44 -12.54 2.03
C VAL A 109 -4.53 -11.23 1.24
N VAL A 110 -3.47 -10.43 1.25
CA VAL A 110 -3.38 -9.17 0.52
C VAL A 110 -3.50 -9.39 -0.99
N LEU A 111 -2.77 -10.38 -1.53
CA LEU A 111 -2.83 -10.73 -2.95
C LEU A 111 -4.18 -11.32 -3.33
N LYS A 112 -4.77 -12.14 -2.44
CA LYS A 112 -6.08 -12.73 -2.69
C LYS A 112 -7.16 -11.69 -2.93
N TYR A 113 -7.22 -10.61 -2.13
CA TYR A 113 -8.17 -9.52 -2.37
C TYR A 113 -8.03 -8.91 -3.77
N ARG A 114 -6.80 -8.70 -4.24
CA ARG A 114 -6.55 -8.16 -5.59
C ARG A 114 -7.04 -9.12 -6.68
N LEU A 115 -6.80 -10.41 -6.49
CA LEU A 115 -7.21 -11.43 -7.45
C LEU A 115 -8.73 -11.62 -7.47
N ASP A 116 -9.38 -11.60 -6.30
CA ASP A 116 -10.84 -11.66 -6.21
C ASP A 116 -11.48 -10.45 -6.94
N GLU A 117 -10.93 -9.24 -6.76
CA GLU A 117 -11.39 -8.05 -7.47
C GLU A 117 -11.13 -8.15 -8.98
N ALA A 118 -9.97 -8.68 -9.38
CA ALA A 118 -9.68 -8.92 -10.78
C ALA A 118 -10.67 -9.90 -11.43
N ILE A 119 -11.06 -10.97 -10.72
CA ILE A 119 -12.04 -11.95 -11.19
C ILE A 119 -13.42 -11.26 -11.37
N LEU A 120 -13.85 -10.45 -10.40
CA LEU A 120 -15.10 -9.71 -10.51
C LEU A 120 -15.11 -8.80 -11.74
N TYR A 121 -14.06 -8.00 -11.89
CA TYR A 121 -13.94 -7.09 -13.01
C TYR A 121 -13.88 -7.83 -14.38
N LEU A 122 -13.08 -8.88 -14.48
CA LEU A 122 -12.91 -9.64 -15.74
C LEU A 122 -14.17 -10.41 -16.15
N ASN A 123 -14.99 -10.85 -15.21
CA ASN A 123 -16.27 -11.48 -15.49
C ASN A 123 -17.31 -10.49 -16.02
N GLU A 124 -17.29 -9.24 -15.53
CA GLU A 124 -18.15 -8.17 -16.03
C GLU A 124 -17.66 -7.59 -17.36
N ASN A 125 -16.38 -7.77 -17.69
CA ASN A 125 -15.73 -7.18 -18.87
C ASN A 125 -14.97 -8.29 -19.64
N PRO A 126 -15.68 -9.14 -20.43
CA PRO A 126 -15.11 -10.34 -21.04
C PRO A 126 -14.01 -10.08 -22.07
N GLU A 127 -13.97 -8.92 -22.71
CA GLU A 127 -12.94 -8.55 -23.69
C GLU A 127 -11.65 -7.99 -23.05
N THR A 128 -11.66 -7.67 -21.76
CA THR A 128 -10.50 -7.10 -21.06
C THR A 128 -9.41 -8.16 -20.88
N VAL A 129 -8.17 -7.80 -21.22
CA VAL A 129 -6.97 -8.61 -20.97
C VAL A 129 -6.34 -8.28 -19.64
N CYS A 130 -5.92 -9.28 -18.87
CA CYS A 130 -5.32 -9.14 -17.56
C CYS A 130 -3.80 -9.33 -17.62
N ILE A 131 -3.05 -8.32 -17.21
CA ILE A 131 -1.61 -8.42 -16.99
C ILE A 131 -1.39 -8.66 -15.52
N VAL A 132 -0.84 -9.81 -15.14
CA VAL A 132 -0.43 -10.11 -13.76
C VAL A 132 1.05 -9.78 -13.63
N ALA A 133 1.38 -8.80 -12.75
CA ALA A 133 2.72 -8.24 -12.66
C ALA A 133 3.36 -8.51 -11.29
N GLY A 134 4.44 -9.29 -11.28
CA GLY A 134 5.21 -9.59 -10.08
C GLY A 134 6.23 -10.70 -10.29
N GLY A 135 7.51 -10.40 -10.06
CA GLY A 135 8.59 -11.38 -10.13
C GLY A 135 8.65 -12.27 -8.90
N GLN A 136 9.67 -13.10 -8.83
CA GLN A 136 9.88 -14.01 -7.70
C GLN A 136 10.61 -13.31 -6.56
N GLY A 137 9.99 -13.26 -5.37
CA GLY A 137 10.63 -12.80 -4.15
C GLY A 137 11.61 -13.84 -3.57
N LYS A 138 12.49 -13.41 -2.65
CA LYS A 138 13.55 -14.27 -2.09
C LYS A 138 13.05 -15.55 -1.41
N ASN A 139 11.87 -15.51 -0.83
CA ASN A 139 11.27 -16.62 -0.05
C ASN A 139 10.02 -17.15 -0.74
N GLU A 140 9.90 -16.99 -2.04
CA GLU A 140 8.76 -17.44 -2.81
C GLU A 140 9.15 -18.63 -3.69
N PRO A 141 8.27 -19.63 -3.83
CA PRO A 141 8.55 -20.85 -4.60
C PRO A 141 8.55 -20.58 -6.12
N TYR A 142 7.85 -19.55 -6.57
CA TYR A 142 7.70 -19.14 -7.96
C TYR A 142 7.42 -17.62 -8.04
N SER A 143 7.34 -17.05 -9.25
CA SER A 143 7.00 -15.65 -9.42
C SER A 143 5.57 -15.34 -8.97
N GLU A 144 5.34 -14.15 -8.42
CA GLU A 144 4.01 -13.70 -8.05
C GLU A 144 3.07 -13.76 -9.26
N ALA A 145 3.54 -13.35 -10.46
CA ALA A 145 2.78 -13.42 -11.70
C ALA A 145 2.31 -14.84 -12.04
N TYR A 146 3.17 -15.85 -11.85
CA TYR A 146 2.78 -17.25 -12.07
C TYR A 146 1.68 -17.68 -11.10
N GLY A 147 1.87 -17.38 -9.79
CA GLY A 147 0.85 -17.70 -8.77
C GLY A 147 -0.49 -17.01 -9.03
N MET A 148 -0.45 -15.74 -9.45
CA MET A 148 -1.65 -14.98 -9.82
C MET A 148 -2.36 -15.61 -11.02
N ALA A 149 -1.64 -15.96 -12.08
CA ALA A 149 -2.22 -16.57 -13.27
C ALA A 149 -2.87 -17.92 -12.94
N GLN A 150 -2.22 -18.77 -12.13
CA GLN A 150 -2.81 -20.03 -11.68
C GLN A 150 -4.12 -19.82 -10.91
N TYR A 151 -4.15 -18.83 -10.00
CA TYR A 151 -5.35 -18.53 -9.24
C TYR A 151 -6.49 -18.02 -10.15
N LEU A 152 -6.22 -17.13 -11.09
CA LEU A 152 -7.21 -16.64 -12.05
C LEU A 152 -7.78 -17.77 -12.92
N MET A 153 -6.93 -18.63 -13.46
CA MET A 153 -7.36 -19.78 -14.27
C MET A 153 -8.20 -20.78 -13.46
N GLN A 154 -7.83 -21.06 -12.20
CA GLN A 154 -8.62 -21.91 -11.32
C GLN A 154 -10.01 -21.34 -11.00
N ASN A 155 -10.18 -20.02 -11.13
CA ASN A 155 -11.45 -19.32 -10.94
C ASN A 155 -12.15 -18.96 -12.26
N GLY A 156 -11.79 -19.63 -13.35
CA GLY A 156 -12.55 -19.57 -14.61
C GLY A 156 -12.15 -18.46 -15.59
N ILE A 157 -11.02 -17.77 -15.35
CA ILE A 157 -10.50 -16.80 -16.34
C ILE A 157 -9.67 -17.54 -17.38
N ASP A 158 -9.99 -17.34 -18.65
CA ASP A 158 -9.32 -17.98 -19.76
C ASP A 158 -7.83 -17.60 -19.84
N LYS A 159 -6.98 -18.60 -20.08
CA LYS A 159 -5.53 -18.44 -20.13
C LYS A 159 -5.10 -17.40 -21.19
N GLU A 160 -5.81 -17.36 -22.30
CA GLU A 160 -5.55 -16.44 -23.43
C GLU A 160 -5.75 -14.96 -23.06
N ARG A 161 -6.50 -14.70 -21.98
CA ARG A 161 -6.72 -13.36 -21.42
C ARG A 161 -5.69 -12.97 -20.36
N ILE A 162 -4.70 -13.80 -20.05
CA ILE A 162 -3.74 -13.57 -18.97
C ILE A 162 -2.34 -13.43 -19.54
N LEU A 163 -1.74 -12.25 -19.35
CA LEU A 163 -0.34 -11.97 -19.70
C LEU A 163 0.50 -11.91 -18.42
N LEU A 164 1.69 -12.53 -18.43
CA LEU A 164 2.58 -12.60 -17.27
C LEU A 164 3.73 -11.60 -17.40
N GLU A 165 3.88 -10.73 -16.41
CA GLU A 165 5.08 -9.94 -16.17
C GLU A 165 5.75 -10.51 -14.91
N ASP A 166 6.80 -11.30 -15.04
CA ASP A 166 7.43 -12.08 -13.96
C ASP A 166 8.86 -11.65 -13.61
N GLN A 167 9.33 -10.50 -14.11
CA GLN A 167 10.70 -10.02 -13.94
C GLN A 167 10.85 -8.92 -12.89
N SER A 168 9.76 -8.24 -12.56
CA SER A 168 9.75 -7.09 -11.67
C SER A 168 9.99 -7.46 -10.20
N LYS A 169 10.55 -6.51 -9.44
CA LYS A 169 10.81 -6.63 -7.99
C LYS A 169 10.24 -5.47 -7.18
N THR A 170 9.70 -4.48 -7.86
CA THR A 170 9.13 -3.28 -7.24
C THR A 170 7.88 -2.85 -7.99
N THR A 171 7.00 -2.09 -7.35
CA THR A 171 5.80 -1.53 -8.02
C THR A 171 6.17 -0.68 -9.24
N GLU A 172 7.29 0.05 -9.19
CA GLU A 172 7.78 0.82 -10.33
C GLU A 172 8.13 -0.08 -11.51
N GLU A 173 8.78 -1.22 -11.24
CA GLU A 173 9.12 -2.21 -12.26
C GLU A 173 7.89 -2.96 -12.77
N ASN A 174 6.94 -3.33 -11.89
CA ASN A 174 5.67 -3.94 -12.30
C ASN A 174 5.02 -3.10 -13.40
N LEU A 175 4.83 -1.82 -13.16
CA LEU A 175 4.17 -0.91 -14.11
C LEU A 175 5.02 -0.63 -15.34
N ARG A 176 6.33 -0.42 -15.18
CA ARG A 176 7.25 -0.19 -16.29
C ARG A 176 7.34 -1.38 -17.23
N TYR A 177 7.38 -2.61 -16.69
CA TYR A 177 7.49 -3.80 -17.53
C TYR A 177 6.14 -4.20 -18.11
N SER A 178 5.03 -4.02 -17.39
CA SER A 178 3.68 -4.22 -17.93
C SER A 178 3.40 -3.32 -19.13
N ARG A 179 3.96 -2.10 -19.18
CA ARG A 179 3.80 -1.19 -20.32
C ARG A 179 4.21 -1.81 -21.66
N LYS A 180 5.11 -2.79 -21.67
CA LYS A 180 5.55 -3.47 -22.90
C LYS A 180 4.47 -4.30 -23.58
N PHE A 181 3.44 -4.67 -22.82
CA PHE A 181 2.28 -5.43 -23.34
C PHE A 181 1.16 -4.54 -23.84
N LEU A 182 1.24 -3.23 -23.61
CA LEU A 182 0.15 -2.28 -23.88
C LEU A 182 0.34 -1.64 -25.26
N PRO A 183 -0.65 -1.72 -26.15
CA PRO A 183 -0.71 -0.89 -27.35
C PRO A 183 -0.79 0.59 -27.02
N GLU A 184 -0.40 1.43 -27.95
CA GLU A 184 -0.57 2.88 -27.81
C GLU A 184 -2.06 3.26 -27.74
N GLY A 185 -2.42 4.10 -26.77
CA GLY A 185 -3.80 4.53 -26.56
C GLY A 185 -4.71 3.52 -25.86
N ALA A 186 -4.18 2.38 -25.37
CA ALA A 186 -4.98 1.41 -24.62
C ALA A 186 -5.52 2.02 -23.30
N LYS A 187 -6.79 1.77 -23.00
CA LYS A 187 -7.41 2.09 -21.71
C LYS A 187 -7.00 1.06 -20.68
N VAL A 188 -6.39 1.51 -19.59
CA VAL A 188 -5.76 0.62 -18.61
C VAL A 188 -6.30 0.84 -17.21
N GLY A 189 -6.67 -0.24 -16.53
CA GLY A 189 -6.97 -0.23 -15.09
C GLY A 189 -5.82 -0.80 -14.27
N ILE A 190 -5.61 -0.28 -13.06
CA ILE A 190 -4.67 -0.83 -12.10
C ILE A 190 -5.44 -1.42 -10.94
N ILE A 191 -5.24 -2.73 -10.67
CA ILE A 191 -5.86 -3.44 -9.56
C ILE A 191 -4.82 -3.59 -8.45
N THR A 192 -5.11 -2.99 -7.30
CA THR A 192 -4.32 -3.13 -6.07
C THR A 192 -5.18 -2.86 -4.85
N ASN A 193 -4.68 -3.13 -3.63
CA ASN A 193 -5.46 -2.86 -2.43
C ASN A 193 -5.75 -1.36 -2.25
N ASP A 194 -6.88 -1.08 -1.64
CA ASP A 194 -7.45 0.23 -1.37
C ASP A 194 -6.40 1.23 -0.82
N PHE A 195 -5.71 0.90 0.27
CA PHE A 195 -4.70 1.76 0.88
C PHE A 195 -3.49 2.07 -0.04
N HIS A 196 -3.20 1.23 -1.04
CA HIS A 196 -2.06 1.38 -1.95
C HIS A 196 -2.39 2.12 -3.25
N MET A 197 -3.68 2.29 -3.56
CA MET A 197 -4.16 2.78 -4.85
C MET A 197 -3.59 4.15 -5.22
N PHE A 198 -3.62 5.10 -4.30
CA PHE A 198 -3.10 6.46 -4.55
C PHE A 198 -1.65 6.44 -5.07
N ARG A 199 -0.76 5.75 -4.35
CA ARG A 199 0.65 5.67 -4.74
C ARG A 199 0.87 4.85 -6.02
N ALA A 200 0.08 3.80 -6.24
CA ALA A 200 0.16 3.02 -7.47
C ALA A 200 -0.16 3.85 -8.72
N LEU A 201 -1.20 4.70 -8.67
CA LEU A 201 -1.56 5.61 -9.76
C LEU A 201 -0.47 6.66 -10.01
N GLN A 202 0.13 7.24 -8.98
CA GLN A 202 1.24 8.18 -9.14
C GLN A 202 2.47 7.51 -9.80
N ILE A 203 2.80 6.29 -9.38
CA ILE A 203 3.88 5.53 -10.00
C ILE A 203 3.56 5.25 -11.47
N ALA A 204 2.32 4.88 -11.79
CA ALA A 204 1.90 4.64 -13.17
C ALA A 204 2.09 5.87 -14.06
N GLN A 205 1.64 7.02 -13.61
CA GLN A 205 1.83 8.30 -14.31
C GLN A 205 3.32 8.59 -14.54
N LYS A 206 4.16 8.38 -13.52
CA LYS A 206 5.61 8.56 -13.63
C LYS A 206 6.26 7.58 -14.61
N GLN A 207 5.71 6.38 -14.79
CA GLN A 207 6.15 5.40 -15.78
C GLN A 207 5.57 5.64 -17.18
N GLY A 208 4.85 6.74 -17.37
CA GLY A 208 4.29 7.15 -18.67
C GLY A 208 2.97 6.44 -19.04
N LEU A 209 2.27 5.89 -18.05
CA LEU A 209 0.91 5.43 -18.17
C LEU A 209 -0.01 6.60 -17.75
N SER A 210 -0.33 7.50 -18.68
CA SER A 210 -1.05 8.74 -18.39
C SER A 210 -2.57 8.57 -18.33
N ASP A 211 -3.11 7.59 -19.04
CA ASP A 211 -4.55 7.32 -19.12
C ASP A 211 -4.86 6.01 -18.39
N VAL A 212 -4.79 6.07 -17.04
CA VAL A 212 -5.05 4.92 -16.18
C VAL A 212 -6.06 5.26 -15.10
N CYS A 213 -6.96 4.32 -14.82
CA CYS A 213 -7.85 4.39 -13.67
C CYS A 213 -7.50 3.32 -12.62
N GLY A 214 -7.94 3.54 -11.39
CA GLY A 214 -7.76 2.59 -10.28
C GLY A 214 -8.97 1.69 -10.12
N ILE A 215 -8.75 0.42 -9.79
CA ILE A 215 -9.76 -0.55 -9.35
C ILE A 215 -9.29 -1.04 -7.98
N ALA A 216 -9.90 -0.53 -6.91
CA ALA A 216 -9.44 -0.73 -5.55
C ALA A 216 -9.98 -2.05 -4.99
N ALA A 217 -9.08 -2.99 -4.74
CA ALA A 217 -9.42 -4.21 -4.00
C ALA A 217 -9.46 -3.92 -2.50
N ASP A 218 -10.37 -4.58 -1.80
CA ASP A 218 -10.50 -4.50 -0.35
C ASP A 218 -9.20 -4.88 0.38
N SER A 219 -9.18 -4.58 1.67
CA SER A 219 -8.11 -4.98 2.59
C SER A 219 -8.65 -5.38 3.96
N THR A 220 -7.86 -6.12 4.72
CA THR A 220 -8.23 -6.51 6.08
C THR A 220 -8.28 -5.27 6.98
N LYS A 221 -9.46 -4.89 7.46
CA LYS A 221 -9.71 -3.68 8.26
C LYS A 221 -8.85 -3.60 9.52
N PHE A 222 -8.54 -4.73 10.14
CA PHE A 222 -7.64 -4.78 11.29
C PHE A 222 -6.24 -4.20 11.00
N TYR A 223 -5.70 -4.46 9.80
CA TYR A 223 -4.37 -3.94 9.40
C TYR A 223 -4.43 -2.56 8.76
N LEU A 224 -5.61 -2.01 8.52
CA LEU A 224 -5.75 -0.74 7.79
C LEU A 224 -4.96 0.41 8.42
N PRO A 225 -5.02 0.68 9.75
CA PRO A 225 -4.20 1.75 10.34
C PRO A 225 -2.70 1.53 10.15
N ASN A 226 -2.23 0.27 10.24
CA ASN A 226 -0.84 -0.09 10.00
C ASN A 226 -0.44 0.13 8.53
N ASN A 227 -1.30 -0.24 7.60
CA ASN A 227 -1.05 -0.09 6.18
C ASN A 227 -1.08 1.39 5.75
N MET A 228 -2.03 2.18 6.23
CA MET A 228 -2.11 3.62 5.98
C MET A 228 -0.85 4.33 6.47
N LEU A 229 -0.48 4.14 7.73
CA LEU A 229 0.76 4.74 8.25
C LEU A 229 2.00 4.33 7.45
N ARG A 230 2.06 3.08 6.97
CA ARG A 230 3.12 2.60 6.08
C ARG A 230 3.10 3.32 4.73
N GLU A 231 1.93 3.50 4.14
CA GLU A 231 1.78 4.21 2.87
C GLU A 231 2.15 5.68 2.99
N TYR A 232 1.83 6.34 4.11
CA TYR A 232 2.31 7.68 4.38
C TYR A 232 3.84 7.80 4.26
N PHE A 233 4.60 6.93 4.93
CA PHE A 233 6.06 6.95 4.84
C PHE A 233 6.58 6.54 3.44
N ALA A 234 5.87 5.63 2.77
CA ALA A 234 6.22 5.22 1.42
C ALA A 234 5.99 6.35 0.42
N GLU A 235 4.94 7.14 0.60
CA GLU A 235 4.63 8.32 -0.19
C GLU A 235 5.65 9.44 0.02
N ILE A 236 6.01 9.77 1.26
CA ILE A 236 7.09 10.72 1.55
C ILE A 236 8.40 10.29 0.86
N LYS A 237 8.74 9.01 0.93
CA LYS A 237 9.93 8.48 0.25
C LYS A 237 9.84 8.61 -1.27
N PHE A 238 8.65 8.35 -1.85
CA PHE A 238 8.40 8.50 -3.27
C PHE A 238 8.56 9.95 -3.73
N LEU A 239 7.95 10.91 -3.01
CA LEU A 239 8.06 12.34 -3.29
C LEU A 239 9.51 12.83 -3.24
N ILE A 240 10.28 12.47 -2.21
CA ILE A 240 11.69 12.85 -2.09
C ILE A 240 12.54 12.31 -3.27
N ARG A 241 12.24 11.08 -3.74
CA ARG A 241 12.95 10.48 -4.88
C ARG A 241 12.52 11.07 -6.23
N SER A 242 11.34 11.65 -6.30
CA SER A 242 10.80 12.25 -7.52
C SER A 242 11.34 13.66 -7.78
N VAL A 243 11.89 14.32 -6.76
CA VAL A 243 12.52 15.65 -6.85
C VAL A 243 13.99 15.57 -7.31
N LYS A 244 14.60 14.39 -7.27
CA LYS A 244 15.96 14.13 -7.78
C LYS A 244 15.95 13.67 -9.22
#